data_730bc70d1725af57b61371bf87e0cd79
#
_entry.id   730bc70d1725af57b61371bf87e0cd79
#
_cell.length_a   1.000
_cell.length_b   1.000
_cell.length_c   1.000
_cell.angle_alpha   90.00
_cell.angle_beta   90.00
_cell.angle_gamma   90.00
#
_symmetry.space_group_name_H-M   'P 1'
#
loop_
_entity.id
_entity.type
_entity.pdbx_description
1 polymer ?
#
loop_
_entity_poly.entity_id
_entity_poly.type
_entity_poly.pdbx_seq_one_letter_code
_entity_poly.pdbx_strand_id
1 'polypeptide(L)'
;MLQQARPTPQLRQWLDRLAPVVEQARATLSCVKPGKLALRSGCVQDEDGSFRLTFFWQDYVISGDDFAVRQADTGKEPSSFFKSLILTYLATADGTTPSSRWVGFRELPDGMFYDQAFQGYSGSRLVRELPGGIEAFRRACEKLGGVPLDIGSAGYAFTVLPRIHVAIVYWEGDEEFPSQARVLFEDTGANYMPTDGLAILGSQLVGRVLKAAR
;
A
#
# COMPACT_ATOMS: atom_id res chain seq x y z
N MET A 1 -23.08 -9.27 -20.14
CA MET A 1 -22.68 -10.29 -19.12
C MET A 1 -21.22 -10.65 -19.37
N LEU A 2 -20.29 -10.03 -18.65
CA LEU A 2 -18.88 -10.41 -18.68
C LEU A 2 -18.71 -11.61 -17.78
N GLN A 3 -18.47 -12.79 -18.36
CA GLN A 3 -18.08 -14.00 -17.63
C GLN A 3 -16.80 -13.69 -16.84
N GLN A 4 -16.90 -13.70 -15.51
CA GLN A 4 -15.73 -13.67 -14.64
C GLN A 4 -14.90 -14.91 -14.95
N ALA A 5 -13.73 -14.72 -15.55
CA ALA A 5 -12.79 -15.80 -15.83
C ALA A 5 -12.50 -16.53 -14.51
N ARG A 6 -12.67 -17.86 -14.51
CA ARG A 6 -12.36 -18.70 -13.34
C ARG A 6 -10.88 -18.51 -12.98
N PRO A 7 -10.56 -18.26 -11.71
CA PRO A 7 -9.17 -18.08 -11.30
C PRO A 7 -8.33 -19.32 -11.63
N THR A 8 -7.10 -19.11 -12.07
CA THR A 8 -6.15 -20.21 -12.34
C THR A 8 -5.90 -21.01 -11.04
N PRO A 9 -5.46 -22.28 -11.12
CA PRO A 9 -5.16 -23.08 -9.93
C PRO A 9 -4.17 -22.39 -8.98
N GLN A 10 -3.17 -21.72 -9.51
CA GLN A 10 -2.18 -20.94 -8.71
C GLN A 10 -2.83 -19.75 -8.01
N LEU A 11 -3.74 -19.03 -8.68
CA LEU A 11 -4.47 -17.92 -8.08
C LEU A 11 -5.43 -18.41 -6.98
N ARG A 12 -6.09 -19.58 -7.15
CA ARG A 12 -6.91 -20.20 -6.10
C ARG A 12 -6.07 -20.55 -4.88
N GLN A 13 -4.95 -21.24 -5.08
CA GLN A 13 -4.06 -21.65 -4.01
C GLN A 13 -3.52 -20.44 -3.22
N TRP A 14 -3.32 -19.31 -3.91
CA TRP A 14 -2.90 -18.07 -3.27
C TRP A 14 -4.07 -17.39 -2.50
N LEU A 15 -5.27 -17.38 -3.07
CA LEU A 15 -6.49 -16.88 -2.39
C LEU A 15 -6.82 -17.69 -1.14
N ASP A 16 -6.63 -19.03 -1.19
CA ASP A 16 -6.84 -19.92 -0.05
C ASP A 16 -5.87 -19.61 1.11
N ARG A 17 -4.68 -19.10 0.82
CA ARG A 17 -3.73 -18.63 1.84
C ARG A 17 -4.14 -17.30 2.50
N LEU A 18 -4.97 -16.51 1.85
CA LEU A 18 -5.44 -15.23 2.41
C LEU A 18 -6.61 -15.40 3.39
N ALA A 19 -7.41 -16.46 3.25
CA ALA A 19 -8.54 -16.69 4.14
C ALA A 19 -8.11 -16.78 5.62
N PRO A 20 -7.08 -17.55 6.02
CA PRO A 20 -6.59 -17.57 7.39
C PRO A 20 -6.10 -16.20 7.88
N VAL A 21 -5.47 -15.41 7.02
CA VAL A 21 -5.01 -14.05 7.36
C VAL A 21 -6.19 -13.13 7.69
N VAL A 22 -7.24 -13.18 6.89
CA VAL A 22 -8.48 -12.42 7.12
C VAL A 22 -9.14 -12.84 8.44
N GLU A 23 -9.27 -14.13 8.69
CA GLU A 23 -9.89 -14.63 9.93
C GLU A 23 -9.05 -14.29 11.17
N GLN A 24 -7.72 -14.40 11.09
CA GLN A 24 -6.82 -13.99 12.17
C GLN A 24 -6.96 -12.49 12.46
N ALA A 25 -7.01 -11.66 11.43
CA ALA A 25 -7.20 -10.22 11.57
C ALA A 25 -8.54 -9.91 12.24
N ARG A 26 -9.64 -10.56 11.81
CA ARG A 26 -10.97 -10.41 12.43
C ARG A 26 -10.98 -10.80 13.90
N ALA A 27 -10.38 -11.93 14.23
CA ALA A 27 -10.26 -12.38 15.63
C ALA A 27 -9.51 -11.36 16.49
N THR A 28 -8.42 -10.77 15.97
CA THR A 28 -7.67 -9.71 16.67
C THR A 28 -8.54 -8.46 16.85
N LEU A 29 -9.24 -8.03 15.78
CA LEU A 29 -10.06 -6.81 15.79
C LEU A 29 -11.25 -6.92 16.75
N SER A 30 -11.88 -8.08 16.85
CA SER A 30 -13.00 -8.32 17.77
C SER A 30 -12.64 -8.11 19.25
N CYS A 31 -11.35 -8.17 19.58
CA CYS A 31 -10.85 -7.91 20.93
C CYS A 31 -10.52 -6.43 21.22
N VAL A 32 -10.61 -5.55 20.20
CA VAL A 32 -10.24 -4.14 20.31
C VAL A 32 -11.49 -3.27 20.42
N LYS A 33 -11.51 -2.35 21.40
CA LYS A 33 -12.61 -1.36 21.51
C LYS A 33 -12.66 -0.47 20.26
N PRO A 34 -13.85 -0.20 19.69
CA PRO A 34 -13.99 0.57 18.44
C PRO A 34 -13.27 1.92 18.44
N GLY A 35 -13.46 2.76 19.44
CA GLY A 35 -12.78 4.06 19.54
C GLY A 35 -11.25 3.94 19.64
N LYS A 36 -10.72 2.86 20.25
CA LYS A 36 -9.28 2.60 20.27
C LYS A 36 -8.76 2.18 18.90
N LEU A 37 -9.55 1.41 18.15
CA LEU A 37 -9.23 1.01 16.79
C LEU A 37 -9.14 2.23 15.87
N ALA A 38 -10.15 3.11 15.90
CA ALA A 38 -10.17 4.34 15.11
C ALA A 38 -8.95 5.22 15.41
N LEU A 39 -8.65 5.44 16.70
CA LEU A 39 -7.51 6.27 17.11
C LEU A 39 -6.17 5.70 16.62
N ARG A 40 -5.96 4.40 16.76
CA ARG A 40 -4.70 3.74 16.36
C ARG A 40 -4.52 3.73 14.85
N SER A 41 -5.55 3.37 14.11
CA SER A 41 -5.49 3.22 12.67
C SER A 41 -5.64 4.54 11.90
N GLY A 42 -6.10 5.62 12.55
CA GLY A 42 -6.45 6.86 11.86
C GLY A 42 -7.70 6.74 10.98
N CYS A 43 -8.50 5.69 11.17
CA CYS A 43 -9.80 5.57 10.53
C CYS A 43 -10.84 6.49 11.20
N VAL A 44 -11.82 6.92 10.43
CA VAL A 44 -12.99 7.60 10.96
C VAL A 44 -14.00 6.55 11.42
N GLN A 45 -14.50 6.67 12.65
CA GLN A 45 -15.60 5.86 13.13
C GLN A 45 -16.92 6.63 12.88
N ASP A 46 -17.86 6.02 12.18
CA ASP A 46 -19.19 6.57 11.91
C ASP A 46 -20.13 6.28 13.09
N GLU A 47 -21.28 7.00 13.13
CA GLU A 47 -22.30 6.86 14.21
C GLU A 47 -22.94 5.47 14.29
N ASP A 48 -22.98 4.75 13.17
CA ASP A 48 -23.48 3.37 13.09
C ASP A 48 -22.47 2.32 13.58
N GLY A 49 -21.30 2.76 14.06
CA GLY A 49 -20.22 1.90 14.52
C GLY A 49 -19.30 1.37 13.44
N SER A 50 -19.56 1.68 12.17
CA SER A 50 -18.67 1.32 11.07
C SER A 50 -17.40 2.19 11.07
N PHE A 51 -16.37 1.74 10.32
CA PHE A 51 -15.13 2.48 10.14
C PHE A 51 -14.96 2.86 8.67
N ARG A 52 -14.39 4.03 8.43
CA ARG A 52 -14.08 4.52 7.10
C ARG A 52 -12.59 4.81 6.96
N LEU A 53 -12.01 4.34 5.87
CA LEU A 53 -10.62 4.64 5.51
C LEU A 53 -10.47 4.77 3.98
N THR A 54 -9.44 5.51 3.58
CA THR A 54 -8.99 5.55 2.19
C THR A 54 -7.82 4.59 2.00
N PHE A 55 -7.89 3.75 0.96
CA PHE A 55 -6.82 2.87 0.52
C PHE A 55 -6.55 3.08 -0.97
N PHE A 56 -5.38 3.58 -1.33
CA PHE A 56 -5.03 3.96 -2.70
C PHE A 56 -6.12 4.77 -3.41
N TRP A 57 -6.52 5.90 -2.83
CA TRP A 57 -7.54 6.84 -3.38
C TRP A 57 -8.96 6.27 -3.50
N GLN A 58 -9.21 5.08 -3.01
CA GLN A 58 -10.54 4.49 -2.92
C GLN A 58 -10.97 4.44 -1.45
N ASP A 59 -12.17 4.94 -1.18
CA ASP A 59 -12.75 4.89 0.16
C ASP A 59 -13.44 3.56 0.39
N TYR A 60 -13.24 3.04 1.59
CA TYR A 60 -13.83 1.80 2.07
C TYR A 60 -14.56 2.02 3.39
N VAL A 61 -15.68 1.30 3.52
CA VAL A 61 -16.44 1.17 4.76
C VAL A 61 -16.23 -0.24 5.30
N ILE A 62 -15.90 -0.33 6.57
CA ILE A 62 -15.67 -1.58 7.29
C ILE A 62 -16.73 -1.69 8.38
N SER A 63 -17.56 -2.72 8.36
CA SER A 63 -18.58 -2.98 9.37
C SER A 63 -17.94 -3.12 10.76
N GLY A 64 -18.56 -2.55 11.78
CA GLY A 64 -18.10 -2.68 13.17
C GLY A 64 -18.35 -4.05 13.78
N ASP A 65 -19.32 -4.80 13.25
CA ASP A 65 -19.77 -6.07 13.82
C ASP A 65 -18.94 -7.27 13.32
N ASP A 66 -18.80 -7.38 11.99
CA ASP A 66 -18.18 -8.54 11.33
C ASP A 66 -16.94 -8.19 10.51
N PHE A 67 -16.53 -6.93 10.51
CA PHE A 67 -15.41 -6.41 9.72
C PHE A 67 -15.52 -6.72 8.22
N ALA A 68 -16.76 -6.75 7.70
CA ALA A 68 -16.99 -6.81 6.26
C ALA A 68 -16.50 -5.51 5.60
N VAL A 69 -15.70 -5.64 4.54
CA VAL A 69 -15.10 -4.49 3.82
C VAL A 69 -15.88 -4.25 2.53
N ARG A 70 -16.30 -3.02 2.30
CA ARG A 70 -17.01 -2.60 1.08
C ARG A 70 -16.45 -1.28 0.56
N GLN A 71 -16.45 -1.11 -0.77
CA GLN A 71 -16.17 0.19 -1.38
C GLN A 71 -17.29 1.16 -1.00
N ALA A 72 -16.94 2.38 -0.59
CA ALA A 72 -17.92 3.36 -0.10
C ALA A 72 -18.89 3.84 -1.20
N ASP A 73 -18.41 3.93 -2.45
CA ASP A 73 -19.15 4.41 -3.61
C ASP A 73 -20.09 3.37 -4.23
N THR A 74 -19.66 2.11 -4.30
CA THR A 74 -20.38 1.04 -5.01
C THR A 74 -21.02 0.00 -4.09
N GLY A 75 -20.66 -0.04 -2.81
CA GLY A 75 -21.05 -1.08 -1.86
C GLY A 75 -20.46 -2.46 -2.17
N LYS A 76 -19.61 -2.59 -3.21
CA LYS A 76 -19.03 -3.86 -3.64
C LYS A 76 -17.92 -4.29 -2.68
N GLU A 77 -17.82 -5.59 -2.45
CA GLU A 77 -16.65 -6.16 -1.79
C GLU A 77 -15.40 -5.99 -2.67
N PRO A 78 -14.25 -5.56 -2.09
CA PRO A 78 -12.98 -5.61 -2.79
C PRO A 78 -12.53 -7.06 -3.01
N SER A 79 -11.50 -7.25 -3.84
CA SER A 79 -10.86 -8.55 -3.95
C SER A 79 -10.37 -9.05 -2.57
N SER A 80 -10.33 -10.38 -2.38
CA SER A 80 -9.84 -10.98 -1.13
C SER A 80 -8.45 -10.48 -0.76
N PHE A 81 -7.63 -10.15 -1.74
CA PHE A 81 -6.31 -9.55 -1.57
C PHE A 81 -6.37 -8.16 -0.93
N PHE A 82 -7.16 -7.24 -1.46
CA PHE A 82 -7.30 -5.90 -0.87
C PHE A 82 -8.00 -5.96 0.48
N LYS A 83 -8.98 -6.85 0.64
CA LYS A 83 -9.62 -7.11 1.93
C LYS A 83 -8.59 -7.53 2.98
N SER A 84 -7.70 -8.48 2.66
CA SER A 84 -6.66 -8.92 3.60
C SER A 84 -5.71 -7.79 4.00
N LEU A 85 -5.27 -6.95 3.05
CA LEU A 85 -4.40 -5.81 3.36
C LEU A 85 -5.09 -4.79 4.29
N ILE A 86 -6.35 -4.45 4.03
CA ILE A 86 -7.12 -3.51 4.87
C ILE A 86 -7.29 -4.06 6.29
N LEU A 87 -7.68 -5.33 6.43
CA LEU A 87 -7.89 -5.94 7.74
C LEU A 87 -6.57 -6.15 8.49
N THR A 88 -5.49 -6.52 7.80
CA THR A 88 -4.15 -6.61 8.40
C THR A 88 -3.70 -5.25 8.91
N TYR A 89 -3.87 -4.19 8.12
CA TYR A 89 -3.60 -2.82 8.56
C TYR A 89 -4.31 -2.47 9.86
N LEU A 90 -5.63 -2.68 9.91
CA LEU A 90 -6.42 -2.39 11.10
C LEU A 90 -5.96 -3.20 12.32
N ALA A 91 -5.67 -4.50 12.12
CA ALA A 91 -5.26 -5.40 13.19
C ALA A 91 -3.84 -5.12 13.72
N THR A 92 -2.94 -4.63 12.85
CA THR A 92 -1.55 -4.32 13.21
C THR A 92 -1.39 -2.93 13.80
N ALA A 93 -2.26 -1.97 13.44
CA ALA A 93 -2.17 -0.57 13.85
C ALA A 93 -2.00 -0.41 15.36
N ASP A 94 -0.88 0.15 15.79
CA ASP A 94 -0.56 0.37 17.20
C ASP A 94 -0.76 1.82 17.67
N GLY A 95 -0.93 2.76 16.74
CA GLY A 95 -1.14 4.19 16.99
C GLY A 95 0.14 5.03 17.03
N THR A 96 1.29 4.47 16.62
CA THR A 96 2.54 5.22 16.49
C THR A 96 2.35 6.41 15.55
N THR A 97 2.79 7.58 15.97
CA THR A 97 2.71 8.79 15.13
C THR A 97 3.71 8.70 13.97
N PRO A 98 3.31 8.99 12.73
CA PRO A 98 4.22 9.09 11.61
C PRO A 98 5.41 10.02 11.90
N SER A 99 6.61 9.59 11.53
CA SER A 99 7.87 10.27 11.88
C SER A 99 8.38 11.20 10.79
N SER A 100 7.87 11.07 9.56
CA SER A 100 8.39 11.71 8.35
C SER A 100 9.81 11.28 7.97
N ARG A 101 10.35 10.22 8.58
CA ARG A 101 11.65 9.64 8.25
C ARG A 101 11.50 8.54 7.21
N TRP A 102 12.18 8.68 6.08
CA TRP A 102 12.16 7.75 4.98
C TRP A 102 13.28 6.72 5.08
N VAL A 103 12.94 5.44 4.95
CA VAL A 103 13.87 4.31 4.98
C VAL A 103 13.70 3.44 3.75
N GLY A 104 14.77 2.79 3.33
CA GLY A 104 14.72 1.78 2.27
C GLY A 104 14.11 0.49 2.78
N PHE A 105 13.62 -0.36 1.86
CA PHE A 105 13.01 -1.64 2.20
C PHE A 105 13.91 -2.53 3.05
N ARG A 106 15.21 -2.53 2.78
CA ARG A 106 16.20 -3.32 3.54
C ARG A 106 16.34 -2.93 5.01
N GLU A 107 15.89 -1.73 5.39
CA GLU A 107 15.95 -1.20 6.75
C GLU A 107 14.69 -1.55 7.56
N LEU A 108 13.63 -2.05 6.88
CA LEU A 108 12.44 -2.58 7.55
C LEU A 108 12.78 -3.91 8.24
N PRO A 109 12.01 -4.33 9.26
CA PRO A 109 12.17 -5.64 9.90
C PRO A 109 12.17 -6.75 8.86
N ASP A 110 13.18 -7.62 8.86
CA ASP A 110 13.41 -8.72 7.91
C ASP A 110 13.54 -8.30 6.42
N GLY A 111 13.52 -7.00 6.11
CA GLY A 111 13.56 -6.46 4.76
C GLY A 111 14.85 -6.77 4.01
N MET A 112 15.97 -6.86 4.72
CA MET A 112 17.29 -7.12 4.14
C MET A 112 17.34 -8.40 3.29
N PHE A 113 16.67 -9.47 3.73
CA PHE A 113 16.68 -10.77 3.04
C PHE A 113 15.91 -10.74 1.71
N TYR A 114 15.00 -9.82 1.55
CA TYR A 114 14.10 -9.75 0.40
C TYR A 114 14.30 -8.49 -0.48
N ASP A 115 15.22 -7.59 -0.08
CA ASP A 115 15.43 -6.30 -0.73
C ASP A 115 15.73 -6.42 -2.23
N GLN A 116 16.64 -7.31 -2.63
CA GLN A 116 16.99 -7.48 -4.04
C GLN A 116 15.77 -7.87 -4.90
N ALA A 117 14.95 -8.80 -4.41
CA ALA A 117 13.73 -9.20 -5.10
C ALA A 117 12.74 -8.04 -5.16
N PHE A 118 12.56 -7.32 -4.04
CA PHE A 118 11.69 -6.14 -3.98
C PHE A 118 12.11 -5.07 -4.98
N GLN A 119 13.40 -4.72 -5.04
CA GLN A 119 13.91 -3.75 -6.03
C GLN A 119 13.61 -4.18 -7.47
N GLY A 120 13.71 -5.47 -7.78
CA GLY A 120 13.45 -6.03 -9.11
C GLY A 120 12.04 -5.76 -9.63
N TYR A 121 11.02 -5.87 -8.78
CA TYR A 121 9.62 -5.65 -9.16
C TYR A 121 9.05 -4.30 -8.70
N SER A 122 9.87 -3.43 -8.12
CA SER A 122 9.50 -2.06 -7.73
C SER A 122 10.37 -1.03 -8.45
N GLY A 123 11.43 -0.51 -7.85
CA GLY A 123 12.26 0.56 -8.41
C GLY A 123 12.85 0.23 -9.78
N SER A 124 13.47 -0.95 -9.93
CA SER A 124 14.04 -1.36 -11.23
C SER A 124 12.98 -1.57 -12.29
N ARG A 125 11.80 -2.07 -11.92
CA ARG A 125 10.65 -2.17 -12.80
C ARG A 125 10.18 -0.79 -13.27
N LEU A 126 10.11 0.19 -12.35
CA LEU A 126 9.69 1.54 -12.69
C LEU A 126 10.58 2.12 -13.80
N VAL A 127 11.90 2.11 -13.60
CA VAL A 127 12.85 2.64 -14.60
C VAL A 127 12.73 1.93 -15.95
N ARG A 128 12.62 0.62 -15.95
CA ARG A 128 12.53 -0.20 -17.17
C ARG A 128 11.24 0.04 -17.97
N GLU A 129 10.10 0.21 -17.29
CA GLU A 129 8.78 0.26 -17.93
C GLU A 129 8.21 1.67 -18.07
N LEU A 130 8.86 2.68 -17.49
CA LEU A 130 8.41 4.06 -17.52
C LEU A 130 8.65 4.69 -18.91
N PRO A 131 7.61 5.09 -19.65
CA PRO A 131 7.80 5.79 -20.91
C PRO A 131 8.18 7.26 -20.66
N GLY A 132 9.22 7.77 -21.33
CA GLY A 132 9.55 9.20 -21.30
C GLY A 132 10.28 9.71 -20.06
N GLY A 133 10.95 8.84 -19.31
CA GLY A 133 11.91 9.21 -18.27
C GLY A 133 11.34 10.02 -17.12
N ILE A 134 12.17 10.90 -16.53
CA ILE A 134 11.84 11.65 -15.32
C ILE A 134 10.64 12.58 -15.48
N GLU A 135 10.43 13.17 -16.65
CA GLU A 135 9.30 14.08 -16.88
C GLU A 135 7.97 13.33 -16.90
N ALA A 136 7.94 12.11 -17.43
CA ALA A 136 6.76 11.26 -17.34
C ALA A 136 6.51 10.79 -15.91
N PHE A 137 7.59 10.53 -15.15
CA PHE A 137 7.50 10.22 -13.72
C PHE A 137 6.86 11.36 -12.93
N ARG A 138 7.35 12.60 -13.11
CA ARG A 138 6.80 13.80 -12.45
C ARG A 138 5.30 13.94 -12.73
N ARG A 139 4.92 14.00 -14.02
CA ARG A 139 3.51 14.12 -14.41
C ARG A 139 2.62 13.01 -13.85
N ALA A 140 3.11 11.77 -13.85
CA ALA A 140 2.35 10.64 -13.32
C ALA A 140 2.14 10.74 -11.80
N CYS A 141 3.19 11.13 -11.05
CA CYS A 141 3.11 11.32 -9.61
C CYS A 141 2.18 12.48 -9.23
N GLU A 142 2.29 13.61 -9.92
CA GLU A 142 1.42 14.78 -9.72
C GLU A 142 -0.05 14.45 -10.04
N LYS A 143 -0.31 13.75 -11.13
CA LYS A 143 -1.65 13.27 -11.49
C LYS A 143 -2.27 12.38 -10.42
N LEU A 144 -1.45 11.63 -9.69
CA LEU A 144 -1.86 10.78 -8.57
C LEU A 144 -1.90 11.53 -7.22
N GLY A 145 -1.67 12.84 -7.21
CA GLY A 145 -1.66 13.64 -5.98
C GLY A 145 -0.46 13.37 -5.07
N GLY A 146 0.67 12.95 -5.65
CA GLY A 146 1.92 12.78 -4.93
C GLY A 146 2.44 14.09 -4.37
N VAL A 147 2.88 14.09 -3.11
CA VAL A 147 3.50 15.24 -2.46
C VAL A 147 4.99 15.26 -2.78
N PRO A 148 5.54 16.34 -3.37
CA PRO A 148 6.96 16.40 -3.70
C PRO A 148 7.85 16.25 -2.47
N LEU A 149 8.97 15.55 -2.65
CA LEU A 149 10.05 15.40 -1.66
C LEU A 149 11.36 15.90 -2.27
N ASP A 150 12.16 16.55 -1.48
CA ASP A 150 13.52 17.00 -1.85
C ASP A 150 14.53 15.85 -1.68
N ILE A 151 14.31 14.77 -2.45
CA ILE A 151 15.16 13.57 -2.46
C ILE A 151 15.31 13.09 -3.91
N GLY A 152 16.53 12.84 -4.35
CA GLY A 152 16.85 12.40 -5.70
C GLY A 152 16.67 13.49 -6.74
N SER A 153 16.57 13.13 -8.02
CA SER A 153 16.23 14.06 -9.10
C SER A 153 14.74 14.40 -9.13
N ALA A 154 13.90 13.49 -8.63
CA ALA A 154 12.48 13.68 -8.34
C ALA A 154 12.02 12.67 -7.28
N GLY A 155 11.36 13.14 -6.24
CA GLY A 155 10.76 12.32 -5.19
C GLY A 155 9.31 12.70 -4.95
N TYR A 156 8.45 11.70 -4.68
CA TYR A 156 7.04 11.93 -4.35
C TYR A 156 6.57 10.97 -3.28
N ALA A 157 5.91 11.51 -2.26
CA ALA A 157 5.26 10.74 -1.19
C ALA A 157 3.76 10.59 -1.46
N PHE A 158 3.22 9.47 -1.02
CA PHE A 158 1.80 9.12 -1.17
C PHE A 158 1.28 8.55 0.14
N THR A 159 0.10 9.00 0.57
CA THR A 159 -0.66 8.34 1.63
C THR A 159 -1.39 7.14 1.03
N VAL A 160 -0.92 5.93 1.35
CA VAL A 160 -1.47 4.68 0.81
C VAL A 160 -2.60 4.16 1.69
N LEU A 161 -2.43 4.26 3.00
CA LEU A 161 -3.41 4.02 4.06
C LEU A 161 -3.27 5.17 5.08
N PRO A 162 -4.23 5.41 5.97
CA PRO A 162 -4.23 6.62 6.82
C PRO A 162 -2.93 6.88 7.59
N ARG A 163 -2.18 5.82 7.95
CA ARG A 163 -0.91 5.89 8.69
C ARG A 163 0.26 5.23 7.94
N ILE A 164 0.08 4.86 6.68
CA ILE A 164 1.16 4.32 5.84
C ILE A 164 1.44 5.28 4.71
N HIS A 165 2.64 5.84 4.73
CA HIS A 165 3.17 6.67 3.67
C HIS A 165 4.27 5.92 2.92
N VAL A 166 4.22 5.99 1.61
CA VAL A 166 5.19 5.36 0.71
C VAL A 166 5.70 6.41 -0.26
N ALA A 167 7.00 6.49 -0.46
CA ALA A 167 7.58 7.39 -1.43
C ALA A 167 8.22 6.63 -2.59
N ILE A 168 8.24 7.26 -3.76
CA ILE A 168 9.03 6.81 -4.88
C ILE A 168 10.02 7.93 -5.20
N VAL A 169 11.29 7.57 -5.27
CA VAL A 169 12.38 8.48 -5.61
C VAL A 169 13.03 8.02 -6.91
N TYR A 170 13.22 8.94 -7.83
CA TYR A 170 13.86 8.73 -9.12
C TYR A 170 15.16 9.51 -9.18
N TRP A 171 16.23 8.87 -9.58
CA TRP A 171 17.51 9.48 -9.92
C TRP A 171 17.68 9.38 -11.43
N GLU A 172 17.79 10.53 -12.08
CA GLU A 172 18.04 10.60 -13.51
C GLU A 172 19.47 10.17 -13.78
N GLY A 173 19.64 9.31 -14.79
CA GLY A 173 20.96 8.87 -15.23
C GLY A 173 21.66 9.93 -16.08
N ASP A 174 22.94 9.74 -16.26
CA ASP A 174 23.81 10.54 -17.12
C ASP A 174 24.59 9.64 -18.10
N GLU A 175 25.68 10.14 -18.67
CA GLU A 175 26.52 9.38 -19.62
C GLU A 175 27.24 8.19 -18.97
N GLU A 176 27.47 8.24 -17.64
CA GLU A 176 28.22 7.22 -16.90
C GLU A 176 27.30 6.26 -16.15
N PHE A 177 26.17 6.73 -15.66
CA PHE A 177 25.26 5.96 -14.80
C PHE A 177 23.83 5.91 -15.33
N PRO A 178 23.20 4.72 -15.36
CA PRO A 178 21.80 4.60 -15.74
C PRO A 178 20.89 5.19 -14.69
N SER A 179 19.70 5.64 -15.13
CA SER A 179 18.64 6.05 -14.21
C SER A 179 18.32 4.96 -13.20
N GLN A 180 17.97 5.39 -11.99
CA GLN A 180 17.58 4.51 -10.88
C GLN A 180 16.29 5.00 -10.24
N ALA A 181 15.54 4.10 -9.63
CA ALA A 181 14.43 4.46 -8.78
C ALA A 181 14.36 3.54 -7.55
N ARG A 182 13.87 4.08 -6.45
CA ARG A 182 13.63 3.32 -5.22
C ARG A 182 12.29 3.67 -4.64
N VAL A 183 11.69 2.67 -4.02
CA VAL A 183 10.53 2.84 -3.16
C VAL A 183 11.03 2.94 -1.72
N LEU A 184 10.62 4.01 -1.04
CA LEU A 184 10.93 4.24 0.36
C LEU A 184 9.64 4.16 1.19
N PHE A 185 9.80 3.82 2.44
CA PHE A 185 8.71 3.73 3.41
C PHE A 185 8.97 4.69 4.55
N GLU A 186 7.92 5.22 5.14
CA GLU A 186 8.09 5.87 6.43
C GLU A 186 8.49 4.80 7.46
N ASP A 187 9.46 5.10 8.33
CA ASP A 187 10.05 4.12 9.26
C ASP A 187 9.03 3.50 10.22
N THR A 188 7.94 4.22 10.49
CA THR A 188 6.81 3.73 11.28
C THR A 188 5.88 2.78 10.53
N GLY A 189 6.09 2.56 9.23
CA GLY A 189 5.22 1.70 8.41
C GLY A 189 5.08 0.28 8.97
N ALA A 190 6.15 -0.28 9.55
CA ALA A 190 6.14 -1.60 10.17
C ALA A 190 5.24 -1.72 11.41
N ASN A 191 4.85 -0.60 12.03
CA ASN A 191 3.88 -0.53 13.13
C ASN A 191 2.42 -0.72 12.65
N TYR A 192 2.21 -0.69 11.34
CA TYR A 192 0.90 -0.72 10.70
C TYR A 192 0.72 -1.88 9.72
N MET A 193 1.82 -2.44 9.22
CA MET A 193 1.78 -3.51 8.22
C MET A 193 3.06 -4.33 8.30
N PRO A 194 2.99 -5.67 8.28
CA PRO A 194 4.18 -6.51 8.12
C PRO A 194 4.96 -6.18 6.84
N THR A 195 6.26 -6.43 6.84
CA THR A 195 7.18 -6.05 5.75
C THR A 195 6.79 -6.62 4.39
N ASP A 196 6.25 -7.83 4.33
CA ASP A 196 5.71 -8.42 3.09
C ASP A 196 4.49 -7.65 2.57
N GLY A 197 3.61 -7.20 3.46
CA GLY A 197 2.52 -6.30 3.14
C GLY A 197 3.01 -4.95 2.63
N LEU A 198 4.02 -4.35 3.25
CA LEU A 198 4.65 -3.11 2.78
C LEU A 198 5.27 -3.28 1.39
N ALA A 199 5.93 -4.41 1.11
CA ALA A 199 6.45 -4.74 -0.22
C ALA A 199 5.33 -4.74 -1.28
N ILE A 200 4.19 -5.32 -0.94
CA ILE A 200 3.01 -5.33 -1.80
C ILE A 200 2.52 -3.90 -2.05
N LEU A 201 2.39 -3.07 -1.01
CA LEU A 201 1.94 -1.68 -1.15
C LEU A 201 2.88 -0.88 -2.05
N GLY A 202 4.18 -1.00 -1.87
CA GLY A 202 5.19 -0.36 -2.71
C GLY A 202 5.10 -0.78 -4.18
N SER A 203 4.98 -2.08 -4.45
CA SER A 203 4.80 -2.61 -5.81
C SER A 203 3.50 -2.15 -6.47
N GLN A 204 2.41 -2.10 -5.71
CA GLN A 204 1.11 -1.61 -6.18
C GLN A 204 1.15 -0.12 -6.51
N LEU A 205 1.89 0.70 -5.74
CA LEU A 205 2.09 2.11 -6.01
C LEU A 205 2.85 2.31 -7.32
N VAL A 206 3.96 1.58 -7.51
CA VAL A 206 4.73 1.60 -8.76
C VAL A 206 3.85 1.25 -9.97
N GLY A 207 3.02 0.22 -9.86
CA GLY A 207 2.08 -0.16 -10.92
C GLY A 207 1.09 0.96 -11.28
N ARG A 208 0.63 1.72 -10.29
CA ARG A 208 -0.27 2.87 -10.50
C ARG A 208 0.43 4.05 -11.17
N VAL A 209 1.67 4.35 -10.76
CA VAL A 209 2.49 5.37 -11.41
C VAL A 209 2.75 5.02 -12.87
N LEU A 210 3.15 3.78 -13.17
CA LEU A 210 3.33 3.31 -14.53
C LEU A 210 2.05 3.39 -15.37
N LYS A 211 0.90 3.10 -14.78
CA LYS A 211 -0.40 3.25 -15.46
C LYS A 211 -0.76 4.71 -15.72
N ALA A 212 -0.45 5.61 -14.78
CA ALA A 212 -0.73 7.04 -14.90
C ALA A 212 0.18 7.75 -15.90
N ALA A 213 1.39 7.20 -16.16
CA ALA A 213 2.36 7.70 -17.11
C ALA A 213 2.03 7.35 -18.57
N ARG A 214 1.09 6.45 -18.81
CA ARG A 214 0.58 6.05 -20.13
C ARG A 214 -0.59 6.93 -20.56
#